data_f8d7fef9438d44e09b975c0805ebd8ab
#
_entry.id   f8d7fef9438d44e09b975c0805ebd8ab
#
_cell.length_a   1.000
_cell.length_b   1.000
_cell.length_c   1.000
_cell.angle_alpha   90.00
_cell.angle_beta   90.00
_cell.angle_gamma   90.00
#
_symmetry.space_group_name_H-M   'P 1'
#
loop_
_entity.id
_entity.type
_entity.pdbx_description
1 polymer ?
#
loop_
_entity_poly.entity_id
_entity_poly.type
_entity_poly.pdbx_seq_one_letter_code
_entity_poly.pdbx_strand_id
1 'polypeptide(L)'
;KQIVMSGTYRQSAATNKQLVRRDPDNRLLARGPRFRLPAQVIRDQALAASGLLVETIGGRPVKPYQPPGLWKEVIKGGPTYKADVGDRLYRRSLYTFWRRAVKPPLMVMFDANERDTCKVGQRRTNTPLQALSLLNSTTFVEAARHLGERMITQGGADPGDRISHGVKLLFGRSPTAVELDLLGQE
;
A
#
# COMPACT_ATOMS: atom_id res chain seq x y z
N LYS A 1 -7.43 -22.56 1.61
CA LYS A 1 -6.50 -23.07 0.57
C LYS A 1 -7.19 -23.22 -0.79
N GLN A 2 -8.39 -23.81 -0.92
CA GLN A 2 -9.06 -24.06 -2.21
C GLN A 2 -9.20 -22.81 -3.08
N ILE A 3 -9.61 -21.67 -2.54
CA ILE A 3 -9.78 -20.41 -3.29
C ILE A 3 -8.45 -19.97 -3.90
N VAL A 4 -7.41 -19.79 -3.09
CA VAL A 4 -6.10 -19.28 -3.54
C VAL A 4 -5.32 -20.24 -4.44
N MET A 5 -5.70 -21.54 -4.41
CA MET A 5 -5.11 -22.55 -5.27
C MET A 5 -5.90 -22.80 -6.56
N SER A 6 -7.09 -22.19 -6.70
CA SER A 6 -7.90 -22.35 -7.91
C SER A 6 -7.24 -21.71 -9.14
N GLY A 7 -7.45 -22.33 -10.31
CA GLY A 7 -6.97 -21.78 -11.58
C GLY A 7 -7.46 -20.36 -11.84
N THR A 8 -8.71 -20.07 -11.49
CA THR A 8 -9.32 -18.75 -11.62
C THR A 8 -8.60 -17.68 -10.77
N TYR A 9 -8.26 -18.00 -9.51
CA TYR A 9 -7.57 -17.05 -8.63
C TYR A 9 -6.14 -16.78 -9.08
N ARG A 10 -5.47 -17.78 -9.64
CA ARG A 10 -4.07 -17.74 -10.07
C ARG A 10 -3.86 -17.26 -11.50
N GLN A 11 -4.91 -16.84 -12.19
CA GLN A 11 -4.80 -16.34 -13.55
C GLN A 11 -3.94 -15.08 -13.62
N SER A 12 -3.15 -14.99 -14.70
CA SER A 12 -2.41 -13.77 -15.03
C SER A 12 -3.37 -12.60 -15.27
N ALA A 13 -2.96 -11.40 -14.83
CA ALA A 13 -3.64 -10.15 -15.14
C ALA A 13 -3.27 -9.62 -16.54
N ALA A 14 -2.42 -10.32 -17.31
CA ALA A 14 -2.10 -9.95 -18.67
C ALA A 14 -3.36 -9.96 -19.54
N THR A 15 -3.44 -8.99 -20.44
CA THR A 15 -4.61 -8.82 -21.31
C THR A 15 -4.18 -8.53 -22.75
N ASN A 16 -5.04 -8.82 -23.68
CA ASN A 16 -4.89 -8.45 -25.09
C ASN A 16 -6.16 -7.77 -25.60
N LYS A 17 -6.07 -7.14 -26.77
CA LYS A 17 -7.19 -6.41 -27.39
C LYS A 17 -8.43 -7.28 -27.60
N GLN A 18 -8.25 -8.56 -27.91
CA GLN A 18 -9.35 -9.49 -28.16
C GLN A 18 -10.11 -9.82 -26.86
N LEU A 19 -9.39 -10.11 -25.77
CA LEU A 19 -10.00 -10.36 -24.46
C LEU A 19 -10.77 -9.13 -23.95
N VAL A 20 -10.19 -7.92 -24.11
CA VAL A 20 -10.87 -6.69 -23.69
C VAL A 20 -12.14 -6.43 -24.49
N ARG A 21 -12.12 -6.70 -25.81
CA ARG A 21 -13.35 -6.55 -26.65
C ARG A 21 -14.43 -7.56 -26.29
N ARG A 22 -14.05 -8.81 -25.99
CA ARG A 22 -15.00 -9.89 -25.73
C ARG A 22 -15.60 -9.81 -24.33
N ASP A 23 -14.80 -9.44 -23.35
CA ASP A 23 -15.21 -9.36 -21.94
C ASP A 23 -14.49 -8.17 -21.26
N PRO A 24 -14.95 -6.92 -21.50
CA PRO A 24 -14.32 -5.72 -20.93
C PRO A 24 -14.31 -5.75 -19.40
N ASP A 25 -15.40 -6.18 -18.78
CA ASP A 25 -15.62 -6.20 -17.33
C ASP A 25 -15.06 -7.44 -16.62
N ASN A 26 -14.42 -8.34 -17.39
CA ASN A 26 -13.89 -9.62 -16.87
C ASN A 26 -14.95 -10.47 -16.12
N ARG A 27 -16.17 -10.48 -16.63
CA ARG A 27 -17.28 -11.25 -16.03
C ARG A 27 -17.10 -12.76 -16.19
N LEU A 28 -16.41 -13.19 -17.24
CA LEU A 28 -16.07 -14.58 -17.50
C LEU A 28 -14.83 -15.07 -16.75
N LEU A 29 -14.18 -14.18 -15.96
CA LEU A 29 -12.99 -14.47 -15.17
C LEU A 29 -11.85 -15.07 -16.00
N ALA A 30 -11.69 -14.61 -17.25
CA ALA A 30 -10.66 -15.08 -18.16
C ALA A 30 -9.26 -14.49 -17.87
N ARG A 31 -9.15 -13.56 -16.94
CA ARG A 31 -7.91 -12.94 -16.48
C ARG A 31 -7.99 -12.55 -15.01
N GLY A 32 -6.85 -12.40 -14.37
CA GLY A 32 -6.77 -11.82 -13.03
C GLY A 32 -7.23 -10.35 -13.03
N PRO A 33 -7.88 -9.86 -11.94
CA PRO A 33 -8.29 -8.47 -11.85
C PRO A 33 -7.10 -7.53 -11.76
N ARG A 34 -7.20 -6.35 -12.39
CA ARG A 34 -6.23 -5.25 -12.27
C ARG A 34 -6.92 -4.05 -11.64
N PHE A 35 -6.74 -3.89 -10.35
CA PHE A 35 -7.29 -2.76 -9.63
C PHE A 35 -6.32 -2.27 -8.56
N ARG A 36 -6.39 -0.98 -8.25
CA ARG A 36 -5.61 -0.40 -7.14
C ARG A 36 -6.07 -0.99 -5.80
N LEU A 37 -5.13 -1.32 -4.95
CA LEU A 37 -5.40 -1.82 -3.60
C LEU A 37 -6.12 -0.76 -2.75
N PRO A 38 -6.93 -1.16 -1.76
CA PRO A 38 -7.48 -0.25 -0.76
C PRO A 38 -6.38 0.50 -0.01
N ALA A 39 -6.69 1.72 0.44
CA ALA A 39 -5.74 2.60 1.16
C ALA A 39 -5.02 1.91 2.32
N GLN A 40 -5.76 1.13 3.11
CA GLN A 40 -5.21 0.38 4.24
C GLN A 40 -4.18 -0.65 3.78
N VAL A 41 -4.48 -1.35 2.68
CA VAL A 41 -3.59 -2.40 2.14
C VAL A 41 -2.35 -1.80 1.50
N ILE A 42 -2.45 -0.64 0.81
CA ILE A 42 -1.28 0.07 0.26
C ILE A 42 -0.26 0.38 1.36
N ARG A 43 -0.72 0.95 2.48
CA ARG A 43 0.17 1.24 3.60
C ARG A 43 0.70 -0.03 4.25
N ASP A 44 -0.15 -1.00 4.51
CA ASP A 44 0.24 -2.25 5.18
C ASP A 44 1.23 -3.06 4.31
N GLN A 45 1.08 -3.04 2.99
CA GLN A 45 2.03 -3.65 2.05
C GLN A 45 3.41 -2.99 2.12
N ALA A 46 3.47 -1.65 2.15
CA ALA A 46 4.73 -0.93 2.28
C ALA A 46 5.45 -1.28 3.60
N LEU A 47 4.70 -1.32 4.71
CA LEU A 47 5.24 -1.71 6.01
C LEU A 47 5.67 -3.18 6.05
N ALA A 48 4.93 -4.08 5.43
CA ALA A 48 5.27 -5.50 5.36
C ALA A 48 6.52 -5.74 4.52
N ALA A 49 6.61 -5.13 3.34
CA ALA A 49 7.77 -5.25 2.46
C ALA A 49 9.05 -4.69 3.11
N SER A 50 8.94 -3.59 3.85
CA SER A 50 10.04 -2.98 4.59
C SER A 50 10.42 -3.73 5.87
N GLY A 51 9.58 -4.64 6.35
CA GLY A 51 9.77 -5.33 7.64
C GLY A 51 9.37 -4.52 8.88
N LEU A 52 8.77 -3.35 8.68
CA LEU A 52 8.30 -2.48 9.76
C LEU A 52 6.92 -2.90 10.32
N LEU A 53 6.15 -3.73 9.61
CA LEU A 53 4.79 -4.06 10.00
C LEU A 53 4.74 -4.76 11.37
N VAL A 54 3.98 -4.18 12.28
CA VAL A 54 3.68 -4.78 13.59
C VAL A 54 2.29 -5.43 13.54
N GLU A 55 2.25 -6.76 13.69
CA GLU A 55 1.04 -7.58 13.50
C GLU A 55 0.21 -7.78 14.78
N THR A 56 0.54 -7.09 15.86
CA THR A 56 -0.19 -7.21 17.13
C THR A 56 -1.70 -6.99 16.93
N ILE A 57 -2.51 -7.93 17.38
CA ILE A 57 -3.97 -7.89 17.29
C ILE A 57 -4.57 -7.23 18.54
N GLY A 58 -5.61 -6.42 18.35
CA GLY A 58 -6.34 -5.76 19.45
C GLY A 58 -5.63 -4.51 20.00
N GLY A 59 -6.11 -4.01 21.11
CA GLY A 59 -5.57 -2.84 21.80
C GLY A 59 -6.08 -1.49 21.26
N ARG A 60 -5.50 -0.41 21.78
CA ARG A 60 -5.93 0.97 21.45
C ARG A 60 -5.60 1.35 20.02
N PRO A 61 -6.40 2.24 19.40
CA PRO A 61 -6.07 2.83 18.10
C PRO A 61 -4.70 3.52 18.12
N VAL A 62 -4.06 3.56 16.96
CA VAL A 62 -2.73 4.16 16.78
C VAL A 62 -2.80 5.39 15.90
N LYS A 63 -1.84 6.29 16.10
CA LYS A 63 -1.74 7.57 15.40
C LYS A 63 -0.49 7.58 14.51
N PRO A 64 -0.59 7.13 13.24
CA PRO A 64 0.54 7.22 12.30
C PRO A 64 0.87 8.67 11.96
N TYR A 65 1.93 8.89 11.18
CA TYR A 65 2.33 10.22 10.71
C TYR A 65 1.19 10.95 10.01
N GLN A 66 1.06 12.24 10.30
CA GLN A 66 0.20 13.18 9.61
C GLN A 66 0.93 14.52 9.43
N PRO A 67 0.56 15.33 8.44
CA PRO A 67 1.09 16.68 8.29
C PRO A 67 0.87 17.50 9.56
N PRO A 68 1.87 18.28 10.01
CA PRO A 68 1.72 19.16 11.17
C PRO A 68 0.68 20.24 10.90
N GLY A 69 0.01 20.71 11.96
CA GLY A 69 -0.94 21.81 11.88
C GLY A 69 -2.37 21.44 11.45
N LEU A 70 -2.56 20.36 10.70
CA LEU A 70 -3.87 19.97 10.15
C LEU A 70 -5.03 20.01 11.16
N TRP A 71 -4.81 19.50 12.37
CA TRP A 71 -5.84 19.45 13.40
C TRP A 71 -6.19 20.83 13.96
N LYS A 72 -5.20 21.73 14.05
CA LYS A 72 -5.43 23.11 14.50
C LYS A 72 -6.26 23.92 13.49
N GLU A 73 -6.06 23.67 12.21
CA GLU A 73 -6.79 24.36 11.14
C GLU A 73 -8.27 23.91 11.09
N VAL A 74 -8.52 22.61 11.25
CA VAL A 74 -9.87 22.04 11.14
C VAL A 74 -10.65 22.19 12.44
N ILE A 75 -9.99 22.10 13.59
CA ILE A 75 -10.65 22.14 14.91
C ILE A 75 -10.06 23.29 15.72
N LYS A 76 -10.66 24.47 15.61
CA LYS A 76 -10.29 25.65 16.43
C LYS A 76 -10.42 25.30 17.93
N GLY A 77 -9.34 25.48 18.67
CA GLY A 77 -9.30 25.16 20.11
C GLY A 77 -9.33 23.67 20.46
N GLY A 78 -9.22 22.79 19.46
CA GLY A 78 -9.23 21.34 19.66
C GLY A 78 -7.86 20.75 20.05
N PRO A 79 -7.81 19.44 20.33
CA PRO A 79 -6.58 18.77 20.74
C PRO A 79 -5.56 18.77 19.59
N THR A 80 -4.29 18.87 19.93
CA THR A 80 -3.18 18.72 18.98
C THR A 80 -2.99 17.24 18.63
N TYR A 81 -2.81 16.95 17.34
CA TYR A 81 -2.40 15.62 16.92
C TYR A 81 -0.93 15.39 17.25
N LYS A 82 -0.67 14.32 17.98
CA LYS A 82 0.68 13.83 18.23
C LYS A 82 0.76 12.41 17.68
N ALA A 83 1.65 12.19 16.72
CA ALA A 83 1.91 10.84 16.21
C ALA A 83 2.44 9.95 17.35
N ASP A 84 2.11 8.67 17.28
CA ASP A 84 2.71 7.67 18.18
C ASP A 84 4.20 7.48 17.86
N VAL A 85 4.91 6.74 18.68
CA VAL A 85 6.35 6.43 18.54
C VAL A 85 6.57 4.93 18.58
N GLY A 86 7.70 4.47 18.02
CA GLY A 86 8.07 3.06 18.00
C GLY A 86 7.05 2.18 17.28
N ASP A 87 6.86 0.96 17.76
CA ASP A 87 6.00 -0.07 17.16
C ASP A 87 4.57 0.38 16.86
N ARG A 88 4.06 1.33 17.64
CA ARG A 88 2.72 1.87 17.45
C ARG A 88 2.55 2.62 16.12
N LEU A 89 3.62 3.20 15.58
CA LEU A 89 3.60 3.84 14.25
C LEU A 89 3.34 2.85 13.13
N TYR A 90 3.77 1.60 13.29
CA TYR A 90 3.84 0.60 12.23
C TYR A 90 2.77 -0.48 12.33
N ARG A 91 1.82 -0.33 13.24
CA ARG A 91 0.69 -1.27 13.32
C ARG A 91 -0.17 -1.22 12.07
N ARG A 92 -0.88 -2.32 11.81
CA ARG A 92 -1.81 -2.45 10.67
C ARG A 92 -2.76 -1.26 10.60
N SER A 93 -3.02 -0.81 9.40
CA SER A 93 -3.88 0.36 9.10
C SER A 93 -5.31 0.23 9.62
N LEU A 94 -5.77 -1.01 9.89
CA LEU A 94 -7.03 -1.29 10.57
C LEU A 94 -7.14 -0.55 11.92
N TYR A 95 -6.04 -0.42 12.63
CA TYR A 95 -5.97 0.22 13.95
C TYR A 95 -5.74 1.73 13.91
N THR A 96 -5.66 2.35 12.71
CA THR A 96 -5.49 3.80 12.59
C THR A 96 -6.66 4.54 13.25
N PHE A 97 -6.32 5.51 14.10
CA PHE A 97 -7.29 6.39 14.76
C PHE A 97 -8.04 7.23 13.73
N TRP A 98 -9.37 7.15 13.74
CA TRP A 98 -10.27 7.96 12.93
C TRP A 98 -11.00 8.96 13.78
N ARG A 99 -11.05 10.20 13.31
CA ARG A 99 -11.92 11.22 13.87
C ARG A 99 -12.83 11.74 12.75
N ARG A 100 -14.13 11.89 13.04
CA ARG A 100 -15.11 12.33 12.03
C ARG A 100 -14.70 13.65 11.39
N ALA A 101 -14.29 14.66 12.20
CA ALA A 101 -13.91 15.98 11.72
C ALA A 101 -12.57 16.00 10.98
N VAL A 102 -11.60 15.14 11.35
CA VAL A 102 -10.26 15.10 10.73
C VAL A 102 -9.94 13.66 10.42
N LYS A 103 -10.22 13.27 9.20
CA LYS A 103 -9.92 11.92 8.70
C LYS A 103 -8.41 11.79 8.43
N PRO A 104 -7.82 10.59 8.55
CA PRO A 104 -6.41 10.39 8.23
C PRO A 104 -6.12 10.75 6.76
N PRO A 105 -5.27 11.77 6.47
CA PRO A 105 -5.11 12.31 5.11
C PRO A 105 -4.68 11.26 4.09
N LEU A 106 -3.71 10.42 4.46
CA LEU A 106 -3.22 9.35 3.60
C LEU A 106 -4.33 8.36 3.21
N MET A 107 -5.22 8.04 4.14
CA MET A 107 -6.33 7.12 3.86
C MET A 107 -7.35 7.74 2.92
N VAL A 108 -7.70 9.02 3.14
CA VAL A 108 -8.63 9.77 2.27
C VAL A 108 -8.06 9.93 0.87
N MET A 109 -6.77 10.24 0.76
CA MET A 109 -6.09 10.40 -0.52
C MET A 109 -6.14 9.12 -1.40
N PHE A 110 -6.12 7.96 -0.78
CA PHE A 110 -6.28 6.67 -1.44
C PHE A 110 -7.71 6.13 -1.41
N ASP A 111 -8.72 7.02 -1.37
CA ASP A 111 -10.14 6.71 -1.45
C ASP A 111 -10.66 5.78 -0.34
N ALA A 112 -10.08 5.82 0.86
CA ALA A 112 -10.66 5.06 1.97
C ALA A 112 -12.06 5.56 2.30
N ASN A 113 -12.97 4.64 2.60
CA ASN A 113 -14.31 4.99 3.04
C ASN A 113 -14.27 5.85 4.29
N GLU A 114 -15.09 6.90 4.29
CA GLU A 114 -15.12 7.91 5.36
C GLU A 114 -15.65 7.41 6.70
N ARG A 115 -16.26 6.22 6.72
CA ARG A 115 -16.87 5.58 7.89
C ARG A 115 -18.07 6.36 8.50
N ASP A 116 -18.56 7.38 7.81
CA ASP A 116 -19.74 8.16 8.24
C ASP A 116 -21.04 7.54 7.74
N THR A 117 -20.99 6.88 6.59
CA THR A 117 -22.11 6.22 5.94
C THR A 117 -21.71 4.84 5.43
N CYS A 118 -22.65 3.91 5.40
CA CYS A 118 -22.48 2.62 4.77
C CYS A 118 -22.36 2.79 3.25
N LYS A 119 -21.23 2.36 2.67
CA LYS A 119 -21.00 2.38 1.22
C LYS A 119 -20.69 0.96 0.76
N VAL A 120 -21.48 0.46 -0.19
CA VAL A 120 -21.28 -0.89 -0.76
C VAL A 120 -20.08 -0.95 -1.70
N GLY A 121 -19.75 0.15 -2.38
CA GLY A 121 -18.62 0.25 -3.31
C GLY A 121 -17.55 1.22 -2.81
N GLN A 122 -16.29 0.89 -3.03
CA GLN A 122 -15.17 1.79 -2.80
C GLN A 122 -14.74 2.41 -4.13
N ARG A 123 -14.62 3.74 -4.17
CA ARG A 123 -13.99 4.43 -5.29
C ARG A 123 -12.53 4.00 -5.39
N ARG A 124 -12.01 3.95 -6.61
CA ARG A 124 -10.61 3.63 -6.89
C ARG A 124 -10.13 4.59 -7.96
N THR A 125 -9.76 5.79 -7.53
CA THR A 125 -9.18 6.78 -8.42
C THR A 125 -7.68 6.50 -8.62
N ASN A 126 -7.12 7.02 -9.69
CA ASN A 126 -5.69 7.03 -9.92
C ASN A 126 -5.31 8.46 -10.30
N THR A 127 -4.70 9.18 -9.36
CA THR A 127 -4.40 10.60 -9.50
C THR A 127 -2.90 10.86 -9.36
N PRO A 128 -2.35 11.91 -10.01
CA PRO A 128 -0.96 12.31 -9.82
C PRO A 128 -0.61 12.61 -8.35
N LEU A 129 -1.58 13.12 -7.58
CA LEU A 129 -1.38 13.40 -6.17
C LEU A 129 -1.14 12.13 -5.34
N GLN A 130 -1.76 11.01 -5.70
CA GLN A 130 -1.50 9.72 -5.07
C GLN A 130 -0.07 9.26 -5.34
N ALA A 131 0.43 9.39 -6.58
CA ALA A 131 1.81 9.08 -6.92
C ALA A 131 2.79 9.98 -6.15
N LEU A 132 2.54 11.29 -6.12
CA LEU A 132 3.35 12.23 -5.36
C LEU A 132 3.40 11.89 -3.86
N SER A 133 2.30 11.42 -3.29
CA SER A 133 2.25 11.01 -1.89
C SER A 133 3.04 9.74 -1.59
N LEU A 134 3.08 8.79 -2.51
CA LEU A 134 3.95 7.61 -2.38
C LEU A 134 5.43 8.01 -2.34
N LEU A 135 5.81 9.04 -3.09
CA LEU A 135 7.20 9.52 -3.14
C LEU A 135 7.60 10.42 -1.96
N ASN A 136 6.66 11.16 -1.35
CA ASN A 136 6.99 12.21 -0.38
C ASN A 136 6.43 11.99 1.03
N SER A 137 5.49 11.07 1.23
CA SER A 137 4.96 10.82 2.56
C SER A 137 6.00 10.16 3.47
N THR A 138 6.17 10.68 4.67
CA THR A 138 7.09 10.14 5.68
C THR A 138 6.97 8.62 5.84
N THR A 139 5.75 8.10 5.87
CA THR A 139 5.52 6.65 5.99
C THR A 139 6.14 5.86 4.84
N PHE A 140 5.98 6.32 3.60
CA PHE A 140 6.49 5.59 2.44
C PHE A 140 7.97 5.77 2.23
N VAL A 141 8.51 6.97 2.49
CA VAL A 141 9.96 7.23 2.43
C VAL A 141 10.70 6.39 3.48
N GLU A 142 10.17 6.32 4.69
CA GLU A 142 10.72 5.49 5.76
C GLU A 142 10.65 3.99 5.40
N ALA A 143 9.51 3.52 4.89
CA ALA A 143 9.37 2.15 4.42
C ALA A 143 10.33 1.84 3.26
N ALA A 144 10.52 2.76 2.31
CA ALA A 144 11.46 2.59 1.21
C ALA A 144 12.91 2.47 1.70
N ARG A 145 13.31 3.29 2.68
CA ARG A 145 14.63 3.20 3.30
C ARG A 145 14.87 1.83 3.94
N HIS A 146 13.92 1.35 4.74
CA HIS A 146 14.04 0.04 5.39
C HIS A 146 13.96 -1.13 4.39
N LEU A 147 13.20 -0.98 3.30
CA LEU A 147 13.23 -1.95 2.21
C LEU A 147 14.61 -2.00 1.57
N GLY A 148 15.23 -0.85 1.29
CA GLY A 148 16.60 -0.78 0.77
C GLY A 148 17.61 -1.47 1.70
N GLU A 149 17.52 -1.24 3.01
CA GLU A 149 18.32 -1.93 4.02
C GLU A 149 18.12 -3.45 3.98
N ARG A 150 16.89 -3.93 3.85
CA ARG A 150 16.61 -5.36 3.69
C ARG A 150 17.17 -5.93 2.38
N MET A 151 17.08 -5.19 1.28
CA MET A 151 17.67 -5.60 0.01
C MET A 151 19.18 -5.77 0.12
N ILE A 152 19.86 -4.88 0.83
CA ILE A 152 21.32 -4.93 1.04
C ILE A 152 21.68 -6.10 1.95
N THR A 153 20.95 -6.30 3.05
CA THR A 153 21.31 -7.28 4.08
C THR A 153 20.82 -8.70 3.78
N GLN A 154 19.72 -8.85 3.04
CA GLN A 154 19.06 -10.14 2.80
C GLN A 154 19.08 -10.57 1.33
N GLY A 155 19.36 -9.67 0.39
CA GLY A 155 19.29 -9.91 -1.05
C GLY A 155 20.52 -10.54 -1.68
N GLY A 156 21.60 -10.79 -0.90
CA GLY A 156 22.84 -11.35 -1.42
C GLY A 156 23.89 -10.30 -1.75
N ALA A 157 25.01 -10.75 -2.33
CA ALA A 157 26.15 -9.89 -2.64
C ALA A 157 25.98 -9.13 -3.97
N ASP A 158 25.36 -9.78 -4.95
CA ASP A 158 25.16 -9.22 -6.29
C ASP A 158 24.01 -8.20 -6.33
N PRO A 159 24.18 -7.05 -7.01
CA PRO A 159 23.10 -6.07 -7.19
C PRO A 159 21.82 -6.62 -7.81
N GLY A 160 21.93 -7.51 -8.80
CA GLY A 160 20.79 -8.16 -9.45
C GLY A 160 19.98 -9.03 -8.48
N ASP A 161 20.67 -9.74 -7.57
CA ASP A 161 20.02 -10.54 -6.53
C ASP A 161 19.28 -9.65 -5.52
N ARG A 162 19.86 -8.50 -5.13
CA ARG A 162 19.23 -7.51 -4.25
C ARG A 162 17.96 -6.94 -4.87
N ILE A 163 18.01 -6.55 -6.14
CA ILE A 163 16.85 -6.09 -6.90
C ILE A 163 15.77 -7.18 -6.96
N SER A 164 16.19 -8.41 -7.29
CA SER A 164 15.29 -9.56 -7.34
C SER A 164 14.61 -9.82 -6.01
N HIS A 165 15.33 -9.69 -4.91
CA HIS A 165 14.78 -9.81 -3.55
C HIS A 165 13.74 -8.72 -3.27
N GLY A 166 14.03 -7.46 -3.59
CA GLY A 166 13.09 -6.35 -3.43
C GLY A 166 11.81 -6.54 -4.24
N VAL A 167 11.93 -6.94 -5.50
CA VAL A 167 10.76 -7.22 -6.37
C VAL A 167 9.91 -8.36 -5.82
N LYS A 168 10.54 -9.42 -5.28
CA LYS A 168 9.82 -10.52 -4.61
C LYS A 168 9.06 -10.06 -3.37
N LEU A 169 9.66 -9.20 -2.55
CA LEU A 169 9.01 -8.65 -1.35
C LEU A 169 7.80 -7.77 -1.69
N LEU A 170 7.89 -6.97 -2.76
CA LEU A 170 6.83 -6.04 -3.16
C LEU A 170 5.72 -6.71 -3.96
N PHE A 171 6.06 -7.61 -4.89
CA PHE A 171 5.13 -8.11 -5.89
C PHE A 171 4.89 -9.63 -5.82
N GLY A 172 5.62 -10.35 -4.98
CA GLY A 172 5.49 -11.80 -4.84
C GLY A 172 5.93 -12.60 -6.09
N ARG A 173 6.69 -11.98 -7.01
CA ARG A 173 7.21 -12.61 -8.24
C ARG A 173 8.66 -12.23 -8.48
N SER A 174 9.33 -12.99 -9.35
CA SER A 174 10.64 -12.58 -9.85
C SER A 174 10.53 -11.40 -10.82
N PRO A 175 11.55 -10.53 -10.92
CA PRO A 175 11.60 -9.47 -11.91
C PRO A 175 11.74 -10.05 -13.33
N THR A 176 11.28 -9.31 -14.32
CA THR A 176 11.59 -9.56 -15.72
C THR A 176 13.00 -9.07 -16.06
N ALA A 177 13.58 -9.53 -17.18
CA ALA A 177 14.88 -9.06 -17.63
C ALA A 177 14.92 -7.54 -17.84
N VAL A 178 13.83 -6.96 -18.37
CA VAL A 178 13.70 -5.51 -18.57
C VAL A 178 13.69 -4.75 -17.24
N GLU A 179 12.96 -5.27 -16.23
CA GLU A 179 12.95 -4.66 -14.89
C GLU A 179 14.31 -4.70 -14.22
N LEU A 180 15.04 -5.81 -14.37
CA LEU A 180 16.41 -5.92 -13.85
C LEU A 180 17.36 -4.94 -14.51
N ASP A 181 17.30 -4.79 -15.83
CA ASP A 181 18.12 -3.86 -16.58
C ASP A 181 17.84 -2.41 -16.18
N LEU A 182 16.56 -2.00 -16.16
CA LEU A 182 16.16 -0.65 -15.78
C LEU A 182 16.54 -0.29 -14.36
N LEU A 183 16.31 -1.18 -13.39
CA LEU A 183 16.60 -0.93 -11.98
C LEU A 183 18.10 -1.08 -11.64
N GLY A 184 18.86 -1.72 -12.50
CA GLY A 184 20.31 -1.87 -12.35
C GLY A 184 21.12 -0.73 -12.93
N GLN A 185 20.49 0.17 -13.72
CA GLN A 185 21.14 1.37 -14.29
C GLN A 185 21.07 2.58 -13.36
N GLU A 186 20.25 2.57 -12.31
CA GLU A 186 20.10 3.59 -11.28
C GLU A 186 21.14 3.40 -10.14
#